data_0ce71442f6e365a0b9bd49b7b59226fd
#
_entry.id   0ce71442f6e365a0b9bd49b7b59226fd
#
_cell.length_a   1.000
_cell.length_b   1.000
_cell.length_c   1.000
_cell.angle_alpha   90.00
_cell.angle_beta   90.00
_cell.angle_gamma   90.00
#
_symmetry.space_group_name_H-M   'P 1'
#
loop_
_entity.id
_entity.type
_entity.pdbx_description
1 polymer ?
#
loop_
_entity_poly.entity_id
_entity_poly.type
_entity_poly.pdbx_seq_one_letter_code
_entity_poly.pdbx_strand_id
1 'polypeptide(L)'
;MTIHNQIFDARIPRMIAPVALSATLLFTTPVSLHSQEGASPSLSKVERKNKAPASQEILRIKLPKPVEAKLKNGLTVLILEDHRAPYINVQLHIGGAGALFEPADRAGLANATAQMLREGTKSRTSVQIAEEIDRLGAALSAGSSFGSSDVVLSASGLSDNFDSWFAVAVDVLLHPSFPADELEKLRQRQRVQLREQRSAANFLLNERFNRAVYGEHPAANVSATRESLDALSQAALIKWHRERYAPQDAILGIAGDVRAKELLGKLEKQLAGWHKSEIKQVWPRNPVAATARKVILVNRPNSVQTTVALGNIAIDRRSPDYLPMVVMNDVIGGGASSRLFLNLREEKGYTYGVYSDFSALRYPGPWRAGGNMRTEVTEGALAEFFNEIRRIREEKVPPQELEERKRSIAASFALSLEQPTRVLNFAITRKQYGLPADYWDTYAARIMAVTAEEVQRVARKYLNPDTLQLVAVGDATKIKAVLEKYGTVEVYDTNGAPVAAEKS
;
A
#
# COMPACT_ATOMS: atom_id res chain seq x y z
N MET A 1 -44.81 -45.63 15.89
CA MET A 1 -45.21 -46.14 14.59
C MET A 1 -44.15 -45.63 13.61
N THR A 2 -43.06 -46.28 13.42
CA THR A 2 -42.69 -47.46 12.59
C THR A 2 -42.66 -47.12 11.08
N ILE A 3 -41.42 -47.17 10.54
CA ILE A 3 -40.97 -47.68 9.22
C ILE A 3 -41.00 -46.64 8.07
N HIS A 4 -39.95 -46.40 7.18
CA HIS A 4 -38.93 -47.30 6.63
C HIS A 4 -37.78 -46.53 5.98
N ASN A 5 -36.57 -47.04 6.09
CA ASN A 5 -35.36 -46.81 5.29
C ASN A 5 -35.57 -47.14 3.82
N GLN A 6 -34.91 -46.42 2.91
CA GLN A 6 -34.29 -47.04 1.73
C GLN A 6 -32.95 -46.35 1.36
N ILE A 7 -31.93 -47.15 1.42
CA ILE A 7 -30.53 -47.03 0.98
C ILE A 7 -30.50 -47.26 -0.52
N PHE A 8 -29.83 -46.39 -1.31
CA PHE A 8 -29.33 -46.80 -2.62
C PHE A 8 -27.82 -46.71 -2.65
N ASP A 9 -27.26 -47.94 -2.71
CA ASP A 9 -25.85 -48.29 -2.88
C ASP A 9 -25.55 -48.34 -4.39
N ALA A 10 -24.57 -47.54 -4.88
CA ALA A 10 -24.08 -47.64 -6.25
C ALA A 10 -22.58 -47.90 -6.23
N ARG A 11 -22.22 -49.20 -6.33
CA ARG A 11 -20.85 -49.73 -6.49
C ARG A 11 -20.35 -49.43 -7.89
N ILE A 12 -19.13 -48.88 -7.98
CA ILE A 12 -18.33 -48.84 -9.22
C ILE A 12 -17.29 -49.96 -9.13
N PRO A 13 -17.15 -50.82 -10.16
CA PRO A 13 -16.22 -51.93 -10.14
C PRO A 13 -14.77 -51.52 -10.44
N ARG A 14 -13.85 -51.99 -9.58
CA ARG A 14 -12.42 -51.96 -9.84
C ARG A 14 -12.06 -53.03 -10.87
N MET A 15 -11.54 -52.68 -12.03
CA MET A 15 -10.79 -53.59 -12.91
C MET A 15 -9.30 -53.48 -12.56
N ILE A 16 -8.76 -54.61 -12.05
CA ILE A 16 -7.35 -54.87 -11.88
C ILE A 16 -6.91 -55.74 -13.05
N ALA A 17 -5.99 -55.24 -13.89
CA ALA A 17 -5.28 -56.09 -14.87
C ALA A 17 -3.86 -56.34 -14.37
N PRO A 18 -3.34 -57.56 -14.39
CA PRO A 18 -1.96 -57.86 -14.02
C PRO A 18 -1.03 -57.61 -15.23
N VAL A 19 0.01 -56.81 -15.02
CA VAL A 19 1.14 -56.68 -15.95
C VAL A 19 2.23 -57.64 -15.52
N ALA A 20 2.54 -58.60 -16.39
CA ALA A 20 3.59 -59.58 -16.21
C ALA A 20 4.98 -58.97 -16.24
N LEU A 21 5.78 -59.30 -15.29
CA LEU A 21 7.19 -58.91 -15.13
C LEU A 21 8.05 -59.85 -16.03
N SER A 22 8.58 -59.34 -17.14
CA SER A 22 9.63 -60.02 -17.91
C SER A 22 10.99 -59.47 -17.48
N ALA A 23 11.75 -60.29 -16.74
CA ALA A 23 13.12 -59.95 -16.36
C ALA A 23 14.05 -60.23 -17.55
N THR A 24 14.62 -59.17 -18.10
CA THR A 24 15.75 -59.24 -19.05
C THR A 24 17.03 -58.79 -18.34
N LEU A 25 17.90 -59.76 -18.09
CA LEU A 25 19.26 -59.46 -17.62
C LEU A 25 20.06 -58.77 -18.73
N LEU A 26 20.43 -57.53 -18.49
CA LEU A 26 21.42 -56.83 -19.33
C LEU A 26 22.67 -56.59 -18.49
N PHE A 27 23.79 -57.10 -18.97
CA PHE A 27 25.13 -56.94 -18.45
C PHE A 27 25.49 -55.45 -18.35
N THR A 28 25.77 -54.96 -17.17
CA THR A 28 26.28 -53.59 -16.97
C THR A 28 27.80 -53.56 -17.09
N THR A 29 28.30 -52.95 -18.17
CA THR A 29 29.66 -52.43 -18.20
C THR A 29 29.71 -51.13 -17.41
N PRO A 30 30.71 -50.84 -16.58
CA PRO A 30 30.81 -49.56 -15.87
C PRO A 30 31.16 -48.45 -16.87
N VAL A 31 30.20 -47.58 -17.20
CA VAL A 31 30.48 -46.31 -17.86
C VAL A 31 31.00 -45.36 -16.81
N SER A 32 32.25 -45.00 -16.88
CA SER A 32 32.85 -43.94 -16.10
C SER A 32 32.16 -42.61 -16.47
N LEU A 33 31.31 -42.11 -15.60
CA LEU A 33 30.77 -40.76 -15.66
C LEU A 33 31.93 -39.77 -15.39
N HIS A 34 32.57 -39.30 -16.45
CA HIS A 34 33.32 -38.05 -16.38
C HIS A 34 32.28 -36.93 -16.21
N SER A 35 32.22 -36.37 -15.02
CA SER A 35 31.56 -35.11 -14.77
C SER A 35 32.32 -34.03 -15.60
N GLN A 36 31.81 -33.72 -16.78
CA GLN A 36 32.17 -32.46 -17.41
C GLN A 36 31.57 -31.36 -16.55
N GLU A 37 32.38 -30.73 -15.72
CA GLU A 37 32.14 -29.38 -15.24
C GLU A 37 32.14 -28.46 -16.45
N GLY A 38 31.02 -28.43 -17.15
CA GLY A 38 30.70 -27.41 -18.13
C GLY A 38 30.40 -26.14 -17.36
N ALA A 39 31.38 -25.25 -17.22
CA ALA A 39 31.12 -23.89 -16.81
C ALA A 39 29.97 -23.34 -17.66
N SER A 40 28.87 -22.96 -17.01
CA SER A 40 27.77 -22.25 -17.65
C SER A 40 28.36 -21.07 -18.42
N PRO A 41 28.07 -20.90 -19.73
CA PRO A 41 28.63 -19.79 -20.48
C PRO A 41 28.21 -18.50 -19.79
N SER A 42 29.21 -17.70 -19.43
CA SER A 42 29.02 -16.37 -18.89
C SER A 42 28.09 -15.57 -19.81
N LEU A 43 26.90 -15.18 -19.33
CA LEU A 43 25.94 -14.33 -20.04
C LEU A 43 26.52 -12.96 -20.44
N SER A 44 27.73 -12.63 -20.00
CA SER A 44 28.45 -11.38 -20.32
C SER A 44 28.94 -11.27 -21.77
N LYS A 45 28.87 -12.32 -22.60
CA LYS A 45 29.28 -12.32 -24.00
C LYS A 45 28.14 -12.30 -25.03
N VAL A 46 26.90 -12.09 -24.60
CA VAL A 46 25.80 -11.87 -25.54
C VAL A 46 25.88 -10.42 -26.02
N GLU A 47 26.49 -10.20 -27.20
CA GLU A 47 26.39 -8.92 -27.89
C GLU A 47 24.89 -8.65 -28.15
N ARG A 48 24.31 -7.72 -27.40
CA ARG A 48 22.96 -7.25 -27.61
C ARG A 48 22.94 -6.45 -28.91
N LYS A 49 22.59 -7.09 -30.02
CA LYS A 49 22.56 -6.50 -31.37
C LYS A 49 21.52 -5.40 -31.56
N ASN A 50 20.54 -5.28 -30.68
CA ASN A 50 19.49 -4.24 -30.76
C ASN A 50 19.28 -3.59 -29.39
N LYS A 51 19.97 -2.51 -29.11
CA LYS A 51 19.46 -1.52 -28.19
C LYS A 51 18.27 -0.85 -28.87
N ALA A 52 17.08 -0.95 -28.30
CA ALA A 52 15.95 -0.15 -28.77
C ALA A 52 16.39 1.33 -28.81
N PRO A 53 16.20 2.05 -29.93
CA PRO A 53 16.57 3.44 -30.02
C PRO A 53 15.78 4.19 -28.93
N ALA A 54 16.48 4.73 -27.93
CA ALA A 54 15.86 5.59 -26.94
C ALA A 54 15.50 6.90 -27.64
N SER A 55 14.20 7.16 -27.82
CA SER A 55 13.75 8.47 -28.30
C SER A 55 14.29 9.56 -27.37
N GLN A 56 14.87 10.62 -27.96
CA GLN A 56 15.28 11.80 -27.19
C GLN A 56 14.14 12.78 -26.94
N GLU A 57 12.97 12.52 -27.52
CA GLU A 57 11.81 13.38 -27.32
C GLU A 57 11.26 13.24 -25.90
N ILE A 58 11.02 14.38 -25.27
CA ILE A 58 10.26 14.44 -24.03
C ILE A 58 8.79 14.20 -24.37
N LEU A 59 8.20 13.17 -23.80
CA LEU A 59 6.78 12.86 -23.99
C LEU A 59 5.93 14.07 -23.60
N ARG A 60 5.27 14.66 -24.58
CA ARG A 60 4.24 15.69 -24.36
C ARG A 60 2.93 14.98 -24.09
N ILE A 61 2.55 14.97 -22.82
CA ILE A 61 1.33 14.31 -22.37
C ILE A 61 0.27 15.37 -22.13
N LYS A 62 -0.91 15.19 -22.74
CA LYS A 62 -2.10 15.96 -22.41
C LYS A 62 -3.13 15.01 -21.82
N LEU A 63 -3.38 15.15 -20.52
CA LEU A 63 -4.36 14.30 -19.85
C LEU A 63 -5.78 14.68 -20.26
N PRO A 64 -6.69 13.67 -20.43
CA PRO A 64 -8.11 13.93 -20.46
C PRO A 64 -8.54 14.68 -19.19
N LYS A 65 -9.27 15.76 -19.34
CA LYS A 65 -9.74 16.56 -18.21
C LYS A 65 -11.14 16.08 -17.81
N PRO A 66 -11.35 15.71 -16.55
CA PRO A 66 -12.69 15.38 -16.08
C PRO A 66 -13.57 16.63 -16.07
N VAL A 67 -14.86 16.46 -16.27
CA VAL A 67 -15.86 17.47 -15.95
C VAL A 67 -15.88 17.65 -14.45
N GLU A 68 -15.66 18.87 -13.98
CA GLU A 68 -15.66 19.22 -12.57
C GLU A 68 -16.95 19.97 -12.21
N ALA A 69 -17.61 19.53 -11.16
CA ALA A 69 -18.82 20.20 -10.65
C ALA A 69 -18.83 20.19 -9.12
N LYS A 70 -19.65 21.05 -8.54
CA LYS A 70 -19.93 21.06 -7.12
C LYS A 70 -21.44 20.98 -6.92
N LEU A 71 -21.93 19.94 -6.24
CA LEU A 71 -23.35 19.76 -5.96
C LEU A 71 -23.82 20.76 -4.89
N LYS A 72 -25.14 20.96 -4.78
CA LYS A 72 -25.75 21.89 -3.81
C LYS A 72 -25.39 21.57 -2.35
N ASN A 73 -25.22 20.28 -2.04
CA ASN A 73 -24.78 19.83 -0.71
C ASN A 73 -23.29 20.06 -0.44
N GLY A 74 -22.53 20.54 -1.43
CA GLY A 74 -21.10 20.84 -1.31
C GLY A 74 -20.16 19.77 -1.81
N LEU A 75 -20.65 18.60 -2.24
CA LEU A 75 -19.83 17.51 -2.79
C LEU A 75 -19.14 17.97 -4.07
N THR A 76 -17.81 17.75 -4.13
CA THR A 76 -17.06 17.93 -5.37
C THR A 76 -17.18 16.69 -6.23
N VAL A 77 -17.54 16.84 -7.51
CA VAL A 77 -17.70 15.72 -8.46
C VAL A 77 -16.73 15.90 -9.61
N LEU A 78 -16.05 14.81 -9.97
CA LEU A 78 -15.12 14.69 -11.09
C LEU A 78 -15.59 13.56 -11.99
N ILE A 79 -15.96 13.85 -13.24
CA ILE A 79 -16.47 12.84 -14.18
C ILE A 79 -15.54 12.76 -15.38
N LEU A 80 -14.96 11.60 -15.62
CA LEU A 80 -14.17 11.28 -16.79
C LEU A 80 -14.97 10.33 -17.69
N GLU A 81 -15.50 10.89 -18.79
CA GLU A 81 -16.22 10.11 -19.79
C GLU A 81 -15.26 9.21 -20.57
N ASP A 82 -15.54 7.91 -20.63
CA ASP A 82 -14.77 6.92 -21.39
C ASP A 82 -15.70 5.81 -21.89
N HIS A 83 -16.04 5.88 -23.16
CA HIS A 83 -17.00 4.97 -23.82
C HIS A 83 -16.33 3.76 -24.49
N ARG A 84 -15.05 3.47 -24.20
CA ARG A 84 -14.33 2.33 -24.81
C ARG A 84 -14.82 0.97 -24.31
N ALA A 85 -15.41 0.93 -23.13
CA ALA A 85 -15.99 -0.27 -22.53
C ALA A 85 -17.27 0.10 -21.76
N PRO A 86 -18.32 -0.75 -21.74
CA PRO A 86 -19.56 -0.50 -21.02
C PRO A 86 -19.37 -0.72 -19.51
N TYR A 87 -18.47 0.01 -18.88
CA TYR A 87 -18.06 -0.15 -17.49
C TYR A 87 -17.86 1.19 -16.80
N ILE A 88 -18.28 1.28 -15.55
CA ILE A 88 -18.17 2.50 -14.74
C ILE A 88 -17.44 2.19 -13.44
N ASN A 89 -16.49 3.06 -13.10
CA ASN A 89 -15.80 3.07 -11.82
C ASN A 89 -16.18 4.32 -11.04
N VAL A 90 -16.48 4.14 -9.76
CA VAL A 90 -16.82 5.19 -8.81
C VAL A 90 -15.86 5.12 -7.63
N GLN A 91 -15.31 6.26 -7.23
CA GLN A 91 -14.47 6.42 -6.05
C GLN A 91 -14.94 7.64 -5.27
N LEU A 92 -15.43 7.44 -4.06
CA LEU A 92 -15.82 8.50 -3.15
C LEU A 92 -14.79 8.59 -2.02
N HIS A 93 -14.05 9.69 -2.00
CA HIS A 93 -13.12 10.03 -0.93
C HIS A 93 -13.79 10.98 0.05
N ILE A 94 -13.99 10.54 1.29
CA ILE A 94 -14.63 11.34 2.35
C ILE A 94 -13.55 11.86 3.29
N GLY A 95 -13.12 13.09 3.07
CA GLY A 95 -12.10 13.74 3.88
C GLY A 95 -12.57 13.96 5.33
N GLY A 96 -11.65 13.84 6.29
CA GLY A 96 -11.96 14.00 7.71
C GLY A 96 -12.63 12.81 8.38
N ALA A 97 -12.96 11.76 7.62
CA ALA A 97 -13.54 10.52 8.14
C ALA A 97 -12.50 9.41 8.39
N GLY A 98 -11.23 9.64 8.00
CA GLY A 98 -10.15 8.65 8.07
C GLY A 98 -9.56 8.49 9.47
N ALA A 99 -8.74 7.43 9.61
CA ALA A 99 -8.12 7.03 10.87
C ALA A 99 -7.20 8.08 11.51
N LEU A 100 -6.74 9.05 10.74
CA LEU A 100 -5.95 10.17 11.25
C LEU A 100 -6.69 11.00 12.33
N PHE A 101 -8.01 10.98 12.32
CA PHE A 101 -8.87 11.78 13.21
C PHE A 101 -9.53 10.95 14.33
N GLU A 102 -9.16 9.68 14.45
CA GLU A 102 -9.66 8.80 15.50
C GLU A 102 -9.22 9.28 16.89
N PRO A 103 -10.07 9.10 17.93
CA PRO A 103 -9.60 9.22 19.30
C PRO A 103 -8.44 8.23 19.58
N ALA A 104 -7.48 8.63 20.40
CA ALA A 104 -6.26 7.84 20.65
C ALA A 104 -6.55 6.43 21.21
N ASP A 105 -7.65 6.28 21.95
CA ASP A 105 -8.11 5.02 22.55
C ASP A 105 -8.96 4.15 21.60
N ARG A 106 -9.22 4.61 20.37
CA ARG A 106 -10.14 3.97 19.41
C ARG A 106 -9.54 3.73 18.04
N ALA A 107 -8.27 3.35 18.02
CA ALA A 107 -7.60 3.00 16.78
C ALA A 107 -8.36 1.89 16.02
N GLY A 108 -8.71 2.14 14.76
CA GLY A 108 -9.50 1.25 13.90
C GLY A 108 -10.98 1.58 13.81
N LEU A 109 -11.49 2.61 14.52
CA LEU A 109 -12.90 3.04 14.47
C LEU A 109 -13.31 3.47 13.05
N ALA A 110 -12.49 4.26 12.36
CA ALA A 110 -12.79 4.72 10.99
C ALA A 110 -12.87 3.56 10.00
N ASN A 111 -11.92 2.62 10.09
CA ASN A 111 -11.92 1.44 9.24
C ASN A 111 -13.09 0.50 9.55
N ALA A 112 -13.39 0.26 10.84
CA ALA A 112 -14.54 -0.54 11.25
C ALA A 112 -15.85 0.09 10.77
N THR A 113 -16.01 1.41 10.91
CA THR A 113 -17.20 2.12 10.41
C THR A 113 -17.35 1.95 8.90
N ALA A 114 -16.25 2.12 8.14
CA ALA A 114 -16.26 1.96 6.69
C ALA A 114 -16.62 0.52 6.26
N GLN A 115 -16.02 -0.49 6.88
CA GLN A 115 -16.34 -1.89 6.57
C GLN A 115 -17.80 -2.23 6.89
N MET A 116 -18.33 -1.71 8.01
CA MET A 116 -19.69 -1.97 8.46
C MET A 116 -20.78 -1.28 7.62
N LEU A 117 -20.44 -0.35 6.71
CA LEU A 117 -21.43 0.24 5.79
C LEU A 117 -22.18 -0.81 4.99
N ARG A 118 -21.48 -1.87 4.56
CA ARG A 118 -22.05 -2.95 3.74
C ARG A 118 -22.74 -4.05 4.55
N GLU A 119 -22.62 -4.03 5.85
CA GLU A 119 -23.13 -5.10 6.71
C GLU A 119 -24.62 -4.89 7.08
N GLY A 120 -25.24 -3.85 6.53
CA GLY A 120 -26.68 -3.62 6.63
C GLY A 120 -27.07 -2.15 6.52
N THR A 121 -28.22 -1.90 5.94
CA THR A 121 -28.85 -0.58 5.88
C THR A 121 -30.21 -0.62 6.59
N LYS A 122 -30.93 0.49 6.58
CA LYS A 122 -32.32 0.54 7.08
C LYS A 122 -33.27 -0.35 6.26
N SER A 123 -32.92 -0.66 5.01
CA SER A 123 -33.79 -1.37 4.05
C SER A 123 -33.23 -2.73 3.61
N ARG A 124 -31.97 -3.04 3.89
CA ARG A 124 -31.29 -4.24 3.40
C ARG A 124 -30.42 -4.88 4.50
N THR A 125 -30.41 -6.19 4.57
CA THR A 125 -29.45 -6.97 5.35
C THR A 125 -28.11 -7.07 4.60
N SER A 126 -27.03 -7.52 5.26
CA SER A 126 -25.72 -7.76 4.63
C SER A 126 -25.80 -8.78 3.48
N VAL A 127 -26.61 -9.85 3.66
CA VAL A 127 -26.84 -10.86 2.63
C VAL A 127 -27.54 -10.25 1.40
N GLN A 128 -28.59 -9.47 1.62
CA GLN A 128 -29.32 -8.81 0.53
C GLN A 128 -28.43 -7.83 -0.24
N ILE A 129 -27.56 -7.07 0.45
CA ILE A 129 -26.62 -6.18 -0.21
C ILE A 129 -25.66 -7.00 -1.09
N ALA A 130 -25.08 -8.08 -0.55
CA ALA A 130 -24.16 -8.93 -1.29
C ALA A 130 -24.81 -9.57 -2.53
N GLU A 131 -25.99 -10.19 -2.36
CA GLU A 131 -26.75 -10.82 -3.44
C GLU A 131 -27.17 -9.83 -4.54
N GLU A 132 -27.59 -8.60 -4.15
CA GLU A 132 -27.98 -7.57 -5.11
C GLU A 132 -26.78 -7.08 -5.93
N ILE A 133 -25.63 -6.83 -5.29
CA ILE A 133 -24.38 -6.41 -5.94
C ILE A 133 -23.88 -7.52 -6.87
N ASP A 134 -23.86 -8.78 -6.43
CA ASP A 134 -23.39 -9.91 -7.23
C ASP A 134 -24.31 -10.14 -8.45
N ARG A 135 -25.63 -10.09 -8.27
CA ARG A 135 -26.63 -10.22 -9.35
C ARG A 135 -26.47 -9.13 -10.41
N LEU A 136 -26.05 -7.93 -10.03
CA LEU A 136 -25.83 -6.81 -10.94
C LEU A 136 -24.45 -6.84 -11.61
N GLY A 137 -23.60 -7.84 -11.30
CA GLY A 137 -22.23 -7.91 -11.79
C GLY A 137 -21.38 -6.71 -11.34
N ALA A 138 -21.66 -6.20 -10.15
CA ALA A 138 -21.00 -5.03 -9.59
C ALA A 138 -20.06 -5.40 -8.45
N ALA A 139 -19.23 -4.45 -8.05
CA ALA A 139 -18.40 -4.53 -6.85
C ALA A 139 -18.63 -3.30 -5.98
N LEU A 140 -18.60 -3.49 -4.66
CA LEU A 140 -18.75 -2.42 -3.68
C LEU A 140 -17.82 -2.68 -2.50
N SER A 141 -17.02 -1.70 -2.12
CA SER A 141 -16.12 -1.77 -0.96
C SER A 141 -15.99 -0.41 -0.28
N ALA A 142 -15.69 -0.43 1.01
CA ALA A 142 -15.35 0.78 1.75
C ALA A 142 -14.27 0.47 2.80
N GLY A 143 -13.37 1.44 3.04
CA GLY A 143 -12.29 1.27 3.99
C GLY A 143 -11.55 2.56 4.31
N SER A 144 -10.77 2.53 5.38
CA SER A 144 -9.81 3.57 5.74
C SER A 144 -8.52 2.91 6.20
N SER A 145 -7.39 3.35 5.67
CA SER A 145 -6.07 2.91 6.15
C SER A 145 -5.65 3.70 7.39
N PHE A 146 -4.86 3.09 8.26
CA PHE A 146 -4.22 3.79 9.37
C PHE A 146 -3.38 4.97 8.84
N GLY A 147 -3.45 6.11 9.51
CA GLY A 147 -2.81 7.34 9.05
C GLY A 147 -3.51 8.06 7.89
N SER A 148 -4.55 7.47 7.28
CA SER A 148 -5.31 8.13 6.22
C SER A 148 -6.19 9.25 6.78
N SER A 149 -6.30 10.35 6.01
CA SER A 149 -7.23 11.45 6.31
C SER A 149 -8.65 11.18 5.83
N ASP A 150 -8.85 10.17 5.00
CA ASP A 150 -10.12 9.89 4.33
C ASP A 150 -10.56 8.42 4.45
N VAL A 151 -11.85 8.23 4.31
CA VAL A 151 -12.47 6.96 3.97
C VAL A 151 -12.68 6.93 2.46
N VAL A 152 -12.43 5.80 1.84
CA VAL A 152 -12.70 5.58 0.43
C VAL A 152 -13.81 4.55 0.29
N LEU A 153 -14.91 4.94 -0.38
CA LEU A 153 -15.93 4.01 -0.87
C LEU A 153 -15.74 3.85 -2.37
N SER A 154 -15.56 2.62 -2.81
CA SER A 154 -15.38 2.27 -4.23
C SER A 154 -16.52 1.39 -4.69
N ALA A 155 -17.07 1.71 -5.87
CA ALA A 155 -18.05 0.88 -6.53
C ALA A 155 -17.74 0.80 -8.02
N SER A 156 -18.08 -0.32 -8.65
CA SER A 156 -17.88 -0.48 -10.09
C SER A 156 -18.83 -1.54 -10.65
N GLY A 157 -19.13 -1.45 -11.95
CA GLY A 157 -20.02 -2.39 -12.61
C GLY A 157 -20.31 -1.97 -14.04
N LEU A 158 -21.17 -2.75 -14.72
CA LEU A 158 -21.62 -2.46 -16.08
C LEU A 158 -22.46 -1.18 -16.12
N SER A 159 -22.30 -0.39 -17.19
CA SER A 159 -23.07 0.85 -17.40
C SER A 159 -24.57 0.63 -17.49
N ASP A 160 -25.03 -0.49 -18.09
CA ASP A 160 -26.46 -0.83 -18.22
C ASP A 160 -27.15 -0.98 -16.86
N ASN A 161 -26.42 -1.41 -15.83
CA ASN A 161 -26.93 -1.62 -14.48
C ASN A 161 -26.58 -0.47 -13.51
N PHE A 162 -26.01 0.64 -14.02
CA PHE A 162 -25.47 1.72 -13.18
C PHE A 162 -26.47 2.23 -12.14
N ASP A 163 -27.68 2.58 -12.56
CA ASP A 163 -28.68 3.17 -11.66
C ASP A 163 -29.03 2.22 -10.50
N SER A 164 -29.06 0.91 -10.77
CA SER A 164 -29.38 -0.11 -9.78
C SER A 164 -28.26 -0.31 -8.76
N TRP A 165 -27.03 -0.59 -9.21
CA TRP A 165 -25.93 -0.83 -8.26
C TRP A 165 -25.45 0.46 -7.57
N PHE A 166 -25.59 1.61 -8.23
CA PHE A 166 -25.25 2.89 -7.60
C PHE A 166 -26.27 3.26 -6.50
N ALA A 167 -27.56 2.91 -6.68
CA ALA A 167 -28.55 3.07 -5.63
C ALA A 167 -28.20 2.27 -4.37
N VAL A 168 -27.67 1.05 -4.50
CA VAL A 168 -27.15 0.28 -3.36
C VAL A 168 -25.95 0.99 -2.70
N ALA A 169 -25.02 1.52 -3.51
CA ALA A 169 -23.86 2.27 -2.99
C ALA A 169 -24.30 3.54 -2.23
N VAL A 170 -25.32 4.24 -2.70
CA VAL A 170 -25.90 5.41 -2.02
C VAL A 170 -26.62 4.98 -0.73
N ASP A 171 -27.36 3.86 -0.72
CA ASP A 171 -28.05 3.38 0.47
C ASP A 171 -27.08 2.99 1.59
N VAL A 172 -26.01 2.26 1.28
CA VAL A 172 -24.96 1.93 2.27
C VAL A 172 -24.20 3.16 2.77
N LEU A 173 -24.06 4.19 1.94
CA LEU A 173 -23.43 5.45 2.34
C LEU A 173 -24.32 6.25 3.30
N LEU A 174 -25.62 6.38 2.99
CA LEU A 174 -26.52 7.31 3.67
C LEU A 174 -27.32 6.70 4.81
N HIS A 175 -27.61 5.41 4.75
CA HIS A 175 -28.54 4.75 5.64
C HIS A 175 -27.99 3.48 6.33
N PRO A 176 -26.68 3.42 6.68
CA PRO A 176 -26.16 2.22 7.33
C PRO A 176 -26.83 2.00 8.70
N SER A 177 -27.08 0.74 9.05
CA SER A 177 -27.71 0.35 10.32
C SER A 177 -26.71 -0.13 11.37
N PHE A 178 -25.49 -0.52 10.94
CA PHE A 178 -24.43 -1.05 11.80
C PHE A 178 -24.91 -2.16 12.73
N PRO A 179 -25.41 -3.31 12.23
CA PRO A 179 -26.00 -4.37 13.04
C PRO A 179 -25.01 -4.87 14.09
N ALA A 180 -25.50 -5.08 15.33
CA ALA A 180 -24.63 -5.43 16.45
C ALA A 180 -24.00 -6.82 16.30
N ASP A 181 -24.72 -7.77 15.71
CA ASP A 181 -24.23 -9.12 15.41
C ASP A 181 -23.16 -9.13 14.33
N GLU A 182 -23.30 -8.31 13.28
CA GLU A 182 -22.26 -8.14 12.25
C GLU A 182 -21.02 -7.43 12.82
N LEU A 183 -21.21 -6.46 13.71
CA LEU A 183 -20.09 -5.82 14.42
C LEU A 183 -19.33 -6.85 15.28
N GLU A 184 -20.01 -7.76 15.96
CA GLU A 184 -19.34 -8.80 16.73
C GLU A 184 -18.55 -9.75 15.82
N LYS A 185 -19.11 -10.15 14.68
CA LYS A 185 -18.40 -10.95 13.68
C LYS A 185 -17.15 -10.20 13.17
N LEU A 186 -17.27 -8.89 12.90
CA LEU A 186 -16.12 -8.06 12.50
C LEU A 186 -15.04 -8.05 13.59
N ARG A 187 -15.40 -7.81 14.85
CA ARG A 187 -14.45 -7.83 15.97
C ARG A 187 -13.73 -9.16 16.08
N GLN A 188 -14.43 -10.29 15.96
CA GLN A 188 -13.83 -11.62 16.01
C GLN A 188 -12.83 -11.84 14.85
N ARG A 189 -13.20 -11.48 13.62
CA ARG A 189 -12.30 -11.55 12.47
C ARG A 189 -11.04 -10.70 12.70
N GLN A 190 -11.20 -9.47 13.18
CA GLN A 190 -10.07 -8.56 13.44
C GLN A 190 -9.17 -9.04 14.58
N ARG A 191 -9.72 -9.66 15.64
CA ARG A 191 -8.92 -10.29 16.71
C ARG A 191 -8.08 -11.47 16.21
N VAL A 192 -8.65 -12.30 15.34
CA VAL A 192 -7.90 -13.38 14.68
C VAL A 192 -6.78 -12.82 13.81
N GLN A 193 -7.13 -11.87 12.94
CA GLN A 193 -6.17 -11.20 12.05
C GLN A 193 -5.01 -10.55 12.84
N LEU A 194 -5.30 -9.88 13.95
CA LEU A 194 -4.27 -9.25 14.78
C LEU A 194 -3.30 -10.28 15.36
N ARG A 195 -3.80 -11.47 15.79
CA ARG A 195 -2.93 -12.56 16.27
C ARG A 195 -2.06 -13.12 15.16
N GLU A 196 -2.62 -13.31 13.96
CA GLU A 196 -1.87 -13.79 12.79
C GLU A 196 -0.79 -12.78 12.37
N GLN A 197 -1.12 -11.49 12.34
CA GLN A 197 -0.17 -10.42 12.03
C GLN A 197 1.02 -10.40 12.98
N ARG A 198 0.85 -10.73 14.27
CA ARG A 198 1.94 -10.82 15.25
C ARG A 198 2.98 -11.91 14.94
N SER A 199 2.66 -12.88 14.09
CA SER A 199 3.62 -13.87 13.60
C SER A 199 4.46 -13.39 12.42
N ALA A 200 4.04 -12.30 11.73
CA ALA A 200 4.66 -11.81 10.52
C ALA A 200 5.74 -10.75 10.81
N ALA A 201 6.99 -11.03 10.42
CA ALA A 201 8.11 -10.12 10.65
C ALA A 201 7.87 -8.71 10.04
N ASN A 202 7.26 -8.63 8.85
CA ASN A 202 6.95 -7.35 8.21
C ASN A 202 5.94 -6.51 9.00
N PHE A 203 4.96 -7.14 9.64
CA PHE A 203 4.02 -6.42 10.49
C PHE A 203 4.73 -5.82 11.73
N LEU A 204 5.52 -6.64 12.41
CA LEU A 204 6.29 -6.22 13.58
C LEU A 204 7.26 -5.08 13.24
N LEU A 205 7.92 -5.20 12.08
CA LEU A 205 8.80 -4.15 11.56
C LEU A 205 8.03 -2.85 11.32
N ASN A 206 6.90 -2.91 10.61
CA ASN A 206 6.09 -1.73 10.28
C ASN A 206 5.55 -1.04 11.53
N GLU A 207 5.06 -1.80 12.50
CA GLU A 207 4.56 -1.26 13.77
C GLU A 207 5.66 -0.49 14.50
N ARG A 208 6.84 -1.08 14.64
CA ARG A 208 7.95 -0.43 15.35
C ARG A 208 8.55 0.73 14.58
N PHE A 209 8.69 0.58 13.26
CA PHE A 209 9.17 1.66 12.41
C PHE A 209 8.23 2.88 12.46
N ASN A 210 6.93 2.68 12.31
CA ASN A 210 5.99 3.79 12.37
C ASN A 210 5.98 4.47 13.75
N ARG A 211 6.07 3.72 14.85
CA ARG A 211 6.20 4.30 16.19
C ARG A 211 7.52 5.07 16.34
N ALA A 212 8.62 4.58 15.79
CA ALA A 212 9.91 5.24 15.85
C ALA A 212 9.94 6.58 15.09
N VAL A 213 9.30 6.63 13.91
CA VAL A 213 9.33 7.84 13.05
C VAL A 213 8.21 8.83 13.35
N TYR A 214 7.02 8.36 13.74
CA TYR A 214 5.86 9.21 13.96
C TYR A 214 5.62 9.60 15.43
N GLY A 215 6.23 8.85 16.39
CA GLY A 215 6.06 9.11 17.82
C GLY A 215 4.58 9.07 18.25
N GLU A 216 4.07 10.17 18.80
CA GLU A 216 2.69 10.32 19.26
C GLU A 216 1.70 10.72 18.13
N HIS A 217 2.17 10.91 16.91
CA HIS A 217 1.28 11.26 15.80
C HIS A 217 0.36 10.07 15.46
N PRO A 218 -0.95 10.28 15.14
CA PRO A 218 -1.88 9.18 14.86
C PRO A 218 -1.44 8.21 13.76
N ALA A 219 -0.62 8.64 12.81
CA ALA A 219 -0.03 7.80 11.78
C ALA A 219 1.00 6.78 12.32
N ALA A 220 1.36 6.83 13.59
CA ALA A 220 2.16 5.80 14.26
C ALA A 220 1.40 4.46 14.36
N ASN A 221 0.08 4.49 14.36
CA ASN A 221 -0.75 3.30 14.41
C ASN A 221 -0.77 2.59 13.04
N VAL A 222 -0.56 1.28 13.03
CA VAL A 222 -0.63 0.43 11.82
C VAL A 222 -1.74 -0.62 11.92
N SER A 223 -2.32 -0.78 13.10
CA SER A 223 -3.43 -1.70 13.37
C SER A 223 -4.25 -1.20 14.57
N ALA A 224 -5.45 -1.75 14.72
CA ALA A 224 -6.18 -1.68 15.97
C ALA A 224 -5.40 -2.42 17.08
N THR A 225 -5.70 -2.09 18.34
CA THR A 225 -5.27 -2.87 19.51
C THR A 225 -6.42 -3.74 19.98
N ARG A 226 -6.14 -4.70 20.87
CA ARG A 226 -7.20 -5.51 21.48
C ARG A 226 -8.20 -4.62 22.22
N GLU A 227 -7.70 -3.67 23.00
CA GLU A 227 -8.50 -2.74 23.80
C GLU A 227 -9.36 -1.84 22.91
N SER A 228 -8.81 -1.32 21.82
CA SER A 228 -9.57 -0.49 20.86
C SER A 228 -10.65 -1.28 20.12
N LEU A 229 -10.39 -2.57 19.80
CA LEU A 229 -11.40 -3.47 19.21
C LEU A 229 -12.54 -3.75 20.22
N ASP A 230 -12.21 -3.95 21.49
CA ASP A 230 -13.21 -4.18 22.54
C ASP A 230 -14.06 -2.93 22.81
N ALA A 231 -13.50 -1.73 22.61
CA ALA A 231 -14.19 -0.45 22.74
C ALA A 231 -15.11 -0.09 21.56
N LEU A 232 -15.03 -0.82 20.42
CA LEU A 232 -15.97 -0.60 19.29
C LEU A 232 -17.39 -0.93 19.72
N SER A 233 -18.33 -0.04 19.44
CA SER A 233 -19.76 -0.23 19.70
C SER A 233 -20.58 0.33 18.53
N GLN A 234 -21.79 -0.18 18.35
CA GLN A 234 -22.73 0.34 17.35
C GLN A 234 -22.94 1.85 17.51
N ALA A 235 -23.08 2.33 18.76
CA ALA A 235 -23.24 3.75 19.05
C ALA A 235 -22.02 4.58 18.62
N ALA A 236 -20.78 4.04 18.78
CA ALA A 236 -19.57 4.71 18.34
C ALA A 236 -19.49 4.81 16.80
N LEU A 237 -19.87 3.75 16.07
CA LEU A 237 -19.92 3.74 14.62
C LEU A 237 -20.96 4.72 14.08
N ILE A 238 -22.18 4.71 14.65
CA ILE A 238 -23.26 5.65 14.29
C ILE A 238 -22.80 7.10 14.53
N LYS A 239 -22.18 7.37 15.68
CA LYS A 239 -21.66 8.69 16.00
C LYS A 239 -20.57 9.12 14.99
N TRP A 240 -19.59 8.25 14.73
CA TRP A 240 -18.51 8.52 13.77
C TRP A 240 -19.05 8.79 12.37
N HIS A 241 -19.96 7.96 11.87
CA HIS A 241 -20.60 8.14 10.57
C HIS A 241 -21.34 9.48 10.50
N ARG A 242 -22.23 9.77 11.43
CA ARG A 242 -23.02 11.01 11.46
C ARG A 242 -22.15 12.27 11.50
N GLU A 243 -21.02 12.23 12.23
CA GLU A 243 -20.17 13.37 12.46
C GLU A 243 -19.14 13.58 11.35
N ARG A 244 -18.66 12.50 10.71
CA ARG A 244 -17.51 12.55 9.82
C ARG A 244 -17.82 12.30 8.35
N TYR A 245 -18.94 11.64 8.04
CA TYR A 245 -19.29 11.39 6.65
C TYR A 245 -20.10 12.56 6.09
N ALA A 246 -19.39 13.54 5.54
CA ALA A 246 -19.97 14.80 5.11
C ALA A 246 -19.60 15.17 3.67
N PRO A 247 -20.55 15.64 2.85
CA PRO A 247 -20.33 15.89 1.43
C PRO A 247 -19.39 17.07 1.13
N GLN A 248 -19.34 18.08 1.99
CA GLN A 248 -18.52 19.28 1.76
C GLN A 248 -17.01 19.00 1.76
N ASP A 249 -16.58 17.95 2.42
CA ASP A 249 -15.17 17.51 2.50
C ASP A 249 -14.90 16.29 1.61
N ALA A 250 -15.87 15.90 0.78
CA ALA A 250 -15.79 14.74 -0.07
C ALA A 250 -15.53 15.08 -1.54
N ILE A 251 -14.88 14.13 -2.23
CA ILE A 251 -14.65 14.15 -3.67
C ILE A 251 -15.18 12.84 -4.24
N LEU A 252 -16.16 12.94 -5.13
CA LEU A 252 -16.72 11.84 -5.89
C LEU A 252 -16.08 11.82 -7.28
N GLY A 253 -15.29 10.83 -7.56
CA GLY A 253 -14.74 10.56 -8.87
C GLY A 253 -15.51 9.46 -9.60
N ILE A 254 -15.85 9.68 -10.86
CA ILE A 254 -16.53 8.70 -11.71
C ILE A 254 -15.80 8.65 -13.05
N ALA A 255 -15.42 7.44 -13.49
CA ALA A 255 -14.80 7.23 -14.81
C ALA A 255 -15.45 6.06 -15.52
N GLY A 256 -15.75 6.21 -16.80
CA GLY A 256 -16.32 5.15 -17.64
C GLY A 256 -17.42 5.62 -18.57
N ASP A 257 -18.27 4.69 -18.97
CA ASP A 257 -19.33 4.89 -19.96
C ASP A 257 -20.52 5.66 -19.37
N VAL A 258 -20.32 6.95 -19.21
CA VAL A 258 -21.30 7.89 -18.68
C VAL A 258 -21.31 9.19 -19.48
N ARG A 259 -22.46 9.88 -19.46
CA ARG A 259 -22.59 11.26 -19.94
C ARG A 259 -22.66 12.21 -18.75
N ALA A 260 -21.67 13.06 -18.60
CA ALA A 260 -21.50 13.92 -17.42
C ALA A 260 -22.73 14.79 -17.12
N LYS A 261 -23.32 15.42 -18.15
CA LYS A 261 -24.49 16.30 -18.00
C LYS A 261 -25.70 15.55 -17.43
N GLU A 262 -25.97 14.32 -17.91
CA GLU A 262 -27.09 13.52 -17.45
C GLU A 262 -26.81 13.00 -16.03
N LEU A 263 -25.56 12.52 -15.80
CA LEU A 263 -25.15 11.97 -14.52
C LEU A 263 -25.22 13.02 -13.40
N LEU A 264 -24.80 14.26 -13.64
CA LEU A 264 -24.88 15.32 -12.63
C LEU A 264 -26.31 15.53 -12.13
N GLY A 265 -27.30 15.50 -13.03
CA GLY A 265 -28.71 15.62 -12.66
C GLY A 265 -29.21 14.45 -11.81
N LYS A 266 -28.71 13.23 -12.04
CA LYS A 266 -29.02 12.04 -11.22
C LYS A 266 -28.36 12.14 -9.84
N LEU A 267 -27.08 12.53 -9.79
CA LEU A 267 -26.33 12.67 -8.53
C LEU A 267 -26.96 13.71 -7.60
N GLU A 268 -27.40 14.86 -8.14
CA GLU A 268 -28.11 15.90 -7.35
C GLU A 268 -29.36 15.33 -6.66
N LYS A 269 -30.11 14.47 -7.34
CA LYS A 269 -31.32 13.86 -6.77
C LYS A 269 -30.98 12.76 -5.75
N GLN A 270 -30.08 11.84 -6.11
CA GLN A 270 -29.77 10.67 -5.27
C GLN A 270 -29.02 11.05 -3.99
N LEU A 271 -28.17 12.09 -4.04
CA LEU A 271 -27.38 12.55 -2.90
C LEU A 271 -27.97 13.78 -2.19
N ALA A 272 -29.20 14.19 -2.50
CA ALA A 272 -29.88 15.34 -1.88
C ALA A 272 -30.04 15.17 -0.35
N GLY A 273 -30.23 13.94 0.12
CA GLY A 273 -30.34 13.60 1.55
C GLY A 273 -28.99 13.55 2.29
N TRP A 274 -27.86 13.73 1.61
CA TRP A 274 -26.56 13.77 2.26
C TRP A 274 -26.25 15.17 2.76
N HIS A 275 -26.37 15.37 4.08
CA HIS A 275 -26.27 16.68 4.71
C HIS A 275 -24.85 17.02 5.15
N LYS A 276 -24.53 18.32 5.17
CA LYS A 276 -23.26 18.84 5.68
C LYS A 276 -23.12 18.58 7.18
N SER A 277 -21.90 18.33 7.61
CA SER A 277 -21.55 18.31 9.02
C SER A 277 -21.06 19.69 9.47
N GLU A 278 -21.43 20.06 10.71
CA GLU A 278 -20.93 21.29 11.35
C GLU A 278 -19.57 21.08 12.04
N ILE A 279 -19.11 19.83 12.14
CA ILE A 279 -17.87 19.49 12.83
C ILE A 279 -16.68 19.95 12.01
N LYS A 280 -15.91 20.87 12.57
CA LYS A 280 -14.64 21.30 11.99
C LYS A 280 -13.58 20.22 12.18
N GLN A 281 -12.86 19.90 11.10
CA GLN A 281 -11.74 19.01 11.14
C GLN A 281 -10.56 19.69 11.87
N VAL A 282 -10.11 19.08 12.96
CA VAL A 282 -8.88 19.50 13.64
C VAL A 282 -7.76 18.56 13.21
N TRP A 283 -6.83 19.10 12.43
CA TRP A 283 -5.69 18.33 11.96
C TRP A 283 -4.70 18.10 13.09
N PRO A 284 -4.13 16.89 13.23
CA PRO A 284 -3.00 16.67 14.14
C PRO A 284 -1.83 17.59 13.79
N ARG A 285 -0.98 17.86 14.76
CA ARG A 285 0.29 18.56 14.51
C ARG A 285 1.13 17.71 13.57
N ASN A 286 1.83 18.34 12.63
CA ASN A 286 2.73 17.61 11.75
C ASN A 286 3.77 16.81 12.54
N PRO A 287 4.10 15.58 12.13
CA PRO A 287 5.19 14.85 12.73
C PRO A 287 6.52 15.56 12.43
N VAL A 288 7.44 15.46 13.36
CA VAL A 288 8.77 16.08 13.24
C VAL A 288 9.81 14.97 13.09
N ALA A 289 10.75 15.18 12.15
CA ALA A 289 11.85 14.25 11.95
C ALA A 289 12.67 14.08 13.23
N ALA A 290 13.04 12.85 13.54
CA ALA A 290 13.92 12.56 14.67
C ALA A 290 15.30 13.20 14.45
N THR A 291 15.88 13.71 15.52
CA THR A 291 17.21 14.37 15.52
C THR A 291 18.35 13.44 15.90
N ALA A 292 18.03 12.23 16.38
CA ALA A 292 18.99 11.19 16.72
C ALA A 292 18.46 9.82 16.26
N ARG A 293 19.40 8.92 15.97
CA ARG A 293 19.08 7.53 15.62
C ARG A 293 18.60 6.77 16.84
N LYS A 294 17.53 6.00 16.69
CA LYS A 294 17.20 4.87 17.54
C LYS A 294 17.48 3.58 16.81
N VAL A 295 17.97 2.59 17.53
CA VAL A 295 18.18 1.23 17.03
C VAL A 295 17.21 0.32 17.79
N ILE A 296 16.28 -0.26 17.08
CA ILE A 296 15.19 -1.05 17.67
C ILE A 296 15.26 -2.46 17.10
N LEU A 297 15.24 -3.45 18.01
CA LEU A 297 15.20 -4.87 17.68
C LEU A 297 13.90 -5.48 18.22
N VAL A 298 13.08 -6.05 17.33
CA VAL A 298 12.01 -6.95 17.74
C VAL A 298 12.58 -8.38 17.75
N ASN A 299 12.69 -8.96 18.94
CA ASN A 299 13.21 -10.33 19.09
C ASN A 299 12.19 -11.36 18.61
N ARG A 300 12.57 -12.06 17.57
CA ARG A 300 11.84 -13.20 17.02
C ARG A 300 12.77 -14.42 17.00
N PRO A 301 12.80 -15.19 18.10
CA PRO A 301 13.73 -16.31 18.26
C PRO A 301 13.67 -17.32 17.10
N ASN A 302 14.80 -17.93 16.78
CA ASN A 302 14.94 -18.92 15.70
C ASN A 302 14.65 -18.39 14.29
N SER A 303 14.59 -17.09 14.08
CA SER A 303 14.48 -16.52 12.72
C SER A 303 15.74 -16.82 11.93
N VAL A 304 15.55 -17.35 10.72
CA VAL A 304 16.62 -17.58 9.73
C VAL A 304 16.85 -16.35 8.83
N GLN A 305 15.94 -15.37 8.92
CA GLN A 305 16.02 -14.09 8.21
C GLN A 305 15.92 -12.94 9.19
N THR A 306 16.60 -11.87 8.85
CA THR A 306 16.45 -10.55 9.47
C THR A 306 15.69 -9.64 8.52
N THR A 307 14.63 -9.01 9.03
CA THR A 307 13.89 -7.97 8.29
C THR A 307 14.30 -6.62 8.83
N VAL A 308 14.72 -5.68 7.96
CA VAL A 308 15.20 -4.35 8.40
C VAL A 308 14.46 -3.22 7.69
N ALA A 309 14.36 -2.09 8.39
CA ALA A 309 13.98 -0.81 7.82
C ALA A 309 14.84 0.30 8.41
N LEU A 310 15.25 1.23 7.53
CA LEU A 310 15.89 2.49 7.88
C LEU A 310 15.04 3.63 7.35
N GLY A 311 14.89 4.70 8.10
CA GLY A 311 14.16 5.86 7.61
C GLY A 311 13.91 6.94 8.65
N ASN A 312 13.33 8.05 8.20
CA ASN A 312 12.92 9.16 9.04
C ASN A 312 11.82 9.96 8.33
N ILE A 313 11.12 10.82 9.05
CA ILE A 313 10.16 11.78 8.46
C ILE A 313 10.89 12.64 7.42
N ALA A 314 10.28 12.80 6.27
CA ALA A 314 10.81 13.52 5.13
C ALA A 314 9.91 14.68 4.69
N ILE A 315 8.96 14.46 3.79
CA ILE A 315 8.21 15.54 3.13
C ILE A 315 6.70 15.31 3.13
N ASP A 316 5.95 16.40 2.97
CA ASP A 316 4.55 16.34 2.56
C ASP A 316 4.39 16.45 1.03
N ARG A 317 3.15 16.23 0.55
CA ARG A 317 2.84 16.20 -0.90
C ARG A 317 2.99 17.53 -1.61
N ARG A 318 2.95 18.65 -0.91
CA ARG A 318 3.06 20.00 -1.44
C ARG A 318 4.48 20.54 -1.38
N SER A 319 5.41 19.78 -0.83
CA SER A 319 6.81 20.18 -0.76
C SER A 319 7.40 20.47 -2.14
N PRO A 320 8.16 21.55 -2.34
CA PRO A 320 8.90 21.78 -3.56
C PRO A 320 9.96 20.69 -3.83
N ASP A 321 10.38 19.98 -2.80
CA ASP A 321 11.32 18.87 -2.90
C ASP A 321 10.68 17.57 -3.42
N TYR A 322 9.35 17.55 -3.70
CA TYR A 322 8.65 16.32 -4.06
C TYR A 322 9.21 15.65 -5.33
N LEU A 323 9.39 16.38 -6.42
CA LEU A 323 9.91 15.78 -7.67
C LEU A 323 11.39 15.38 -7.57
N PRO A 324 12.29 16.20 -7.00
CA PRO A 324 13.64 15.75 -6.67
C PRO A 324 13.67 14.50 -5.78
N MET A 325 12.75 14.39 -4.80
CA MET A 325 12.62 13.20 -3.95
C MET A 325 12.17 11.97 -4.74
N VAL A 326 11.23 12.11 -5.69
CA VAL A 326 10.82 11.01 -6.58
C VAL A 326 12.01 10.46 -7.35
N VAL A 327 12.82 11.34 -7.95
CA VAL A 327 14.01 10.93 -8.72
C VAL A 327 15.07 10.34 -7.81
N MET A 328 15.36 10.97 -6.67
CA MET A 328 16.32 10.48 -5.68
C MET A 328 15.94 9.06 -5.19
N ASN A 329 14.66 8.84 -4.86
CA ASN A 329 14.19 7.55 -4.41
C ASN A 329 14.28 6.48 -5.50
N ASP A 330 13.99 6.82 -6.76
CA ASP A 330 14.12 5.91 -7.90
C ASP A 330 15.59 5.47 -8.10
N VAL A 331 16.54 6.39 -7.96
CA VAL A 331 17.99 6.09 -8.04
C VAL A 331 18.39 5.14 -6.93
N ILE A 332 18.00 5.40 -5.67
CA ILE A 332 18.56 4.63 -4.54
C ILE A 332 17.86 3.29 -4.35
N GLY A 333 16.50 3.22 -4.48
CA GLY A 333 15.78 1.99 -4.12
C GLY A 333 14.40 1.82 -4.78
N GLY A 334 14.05 2.63 -5.79
CA GLY A 334 12.70 2.64 -6.38
C GLY A 334 12.36 1.45 -7.29
N GLY A 335 13.28 0.53 -7.56
CA GLY A 335 13.04 -0.62 -8.43
C GLY A 335 14.23 -1.55 -8.57
N ALA A 336 14.07 -2.61 -9.39
CA ALA A 336 15.08 -3.66 -9.58
C ALA A 336 16.39 -3.20 -10.23
N SER A 337 16.42 -2.01 -10.80
CA SER A 337 17.63 -1.43 -11.37
C SER A 337 18.25 -0.34 -10.48
N SER A 338 17.70 -0.11 -9.27
CA SER A 338 18.20 0.86 -8.31
C SER A 338 19.50 0.42 -7.62
N ARG A 339 20.22 1.36 -7.03
CA ARG A 339 21.53 1.09 -6.40
C ARG A 339 21.45 0.04 -5.31
N LEU A 340 20.50 0.16 -4.38
CA LEU A 340 20.33 -0.82 -3.30
C LEU A 340 20.07 -2.23 -3.86
N PHE A 341 19.19 -2.34 -4.85
CA PHE A 341 18.85 -3.64 -5.42
C PHE A 341 20.04 -4.27 -6.15
N LEU A 342 20.71 -3.50 -7.01
CA LEU A 342 21.89 -3.99 -7.75
C LEU A 342 23.02 -4.41 -6.81
N ASN A 343 23.30 -3.62 -5.77
CA ASN A 343 24.35 -3.92 -4.79
C ASN A 343 23.97 -5.14 -3.95
N LEU A 344 22.87 -5.08 -3.17
CA LEU A 344 22.60 -6.10 -2.15
C LEU A 344 22.06 -7.42 -2.74
N ARG A 345 21.33 -7.36 -3.88
CA ARG A 345 20.78 -8.56 -4.49
C ARG A 345 21.70 -9.12 -5.58
N GLU A 346 21.98 -8.31 -6.62
CA GLU A 346 22.65 -8.83 -7.82
C GLU A 346 24.16 -9.05 -7.57
N GLU A 347 24.82 -8.12 -6.86
CA GLU A 347 26.25 -8.23 -6.62
C GLU A 347 26.60 -9.08 -5.40
N LYS A 348 25.95 -8.82 -4.26
CA LYS A 348 26.28 -9.46 -2.98
C LYS A 348 25.44 -10.71 -2.68
N GLY A 349 24.27 -10.87 -3.26
CA GLY A 349 23.38 -12.00 -2.98
C GLY A 349 22.88 -12.06 -1.53
N TYR A 350 22.81 -10.92 -0.83
CA TYR A 350 22.41 -10.85 0.58
C TYR A 350 20.92 -10.97 0.80
N THR A 351 20.13 -10.53 -0.18
CA THR A 351 18.67 -10.44 -0.10
C THR A 351 18.01 -10.90 -1.40
N TYR A 352 16.77 -11.31 -1.32
CA TYR A 352 15.92 -11.52 -2.49
C TYR A 352 15.38 -10.20 -3.07
N GLY A 353 15.25 -9.17 -2.25
CA GLY A 353 14.82 -7.84 -2.67
C GLY A 353 14.99 -6.79 -1.57
N VAL A 354 15.40 -5.62 -2.00
CA VAL A 354 15.60 -4.44 -1.17
C VAL A 354 15.17 -3.21 -1.94
N TYR A 355 14.34 -2.39 -1.31
CA TYR A 355 13.72 -1.25 -1.96
C TYR A 355 13.66 -0.05 -1.02
N SER A 356 13.45 1.12 -1.59
CA SER A 356 13.06 2.30 -0.83
C SER A 356 11.78 2.90 -1.39
N ASP A 357 11.04 3.53 -0.49
CA ASP A 357 9.83 4.27 -0.79
C ASP A 357 9.73 5.52 0.08
N PHE A 358 8.78 6.41 -0.21
CA PHE A 358 8.44 7.51 0.67
C PHE A 358 6.96 7.83 0.62
N SER A 359 6.43 8.19 1.76
CA SER A 359 5.07 8.68 1.89
C SER A 359 5.05 10.21 1.88
N ALA A 360 4.20 10.79 1.01
CA ALA A 360 4.00 12.22 0.97
C ALA A 360 2.49 12.49 1.00
N LEU A 361 1.97 12.75 2.19
CA LEU A 361 0.56 12.99 2.48
C LEU A 361 0.30 14.51 2.67
N ARG A 362 -0.82 14.89 3.25
CA ARG A 362 -1.05 16.28 3.67
C ARG A 362 -0.15 16.72 4.84
N TYR A 363 0.43 15.76 5.52
CA TYR A 363 1.46 15.91 6.53
C TYR A 363 2.74 15.20 6.08
N PRO A 364 3.91 15.58 6.61
CA PRO A 364 5.16 14.91 6.28
C PRO A 364 5.13 13.43 6.60
N GLY A 365 5.46 12.61 5.61
CA GLY A 365 5.62 11.17 5.77
C GLY A 365 7.09 10.76 5.72
N PRO A 366 7.42 9.50 6.08
CA PRO A 366 8.79 9.03 6.06
C PRO A 366 9.28 8.71 4.64
N TRP A 367 10.58 8.86 4.44
CA TRP A 367 11.34 8.05 3.52
C TRP A 367 11.81 6.81 4.27
N ARG A 368 11.75 5.67 3.60
CA ARG A 368 12.12 4.37 4.16
C ARG A 368 12.88 3.54 3.12
N ALA A 369 13.92 2.82 3.56
CA ALA A 369 14.55 1.74 2.81
C ALA A 369 14.56 0.48 3.65
N GLY A 370 14.41 -0.70 3.02
CA GLY A 370 14.38 -1.95 3.77
C GLY A 370 14.27 -3.20 2.91
N GLY A 371 14.38 -4.34 3.55
CA GLY A 371 14.28 -5.65 2.92
C GLY A 371 14.50 -6.79 3.91
N ASN A 372 14.36 -8.01 3.39
CA ASN A 372 14.61 -9.24 4.13
C ASN A 372 15.94 -9.83 3.67
N MET A 373 16.81 -10.22 4.59
CA MET A 373 18.11 -10.82 4.30
C MET A 373 18.34 -12.06 5.15
N ARG A 374 19.25 -12.93 4.75
CA ARG A 374 19.68 -14.02 5.61
C ARG A 374 20.33 -13.44 6.88
N THR A 375 20.09 -14.09 8.03
CA THR A 375 20.56 -13.58 9.33
C THR A 375 22.07 -13.41 9.39
N GLU A 376 22.84 -14.35 8.82
CA GLU A 376 24.29 -14.35 8.83
C GLU A 376 24.95 -13.20 8.02
N VAL A 377 24.22 -12.59 7.08
CA VAL A 377 24.72 -11.48 6.27
C VAL A 377 24.19 -10.12 6.71
N THR A 378 23.48 -10.05 7.85
CA THR A 378 22.86 -8.82 8.35
C THR A 378 23.87 -7.67 8.50
N GLU A 379 25.07 -7.96 9.01
CA GLU A 379 26.13 -6.95 9.18
C GLU A 379 26.56 -6.36 7.84
N GLY A 380 26.90 -7.22 6.88
CA GLY A 380 27.32 -6.77 5.54
C GLY A 380 26.21 -6.01 4.83
N ALA A 381 24.95 -6.47 4.96
CA ALA A 381 23.82 -5.81 4.35
C ALA A 381 23.56 -4.40 4.93
N LEU A 382 23.61 -4.24 6.25
CA LEU A 382 23.49 -2.92 6.89
C LEU A 382 24.62 -1.98 6.48
N ALA A 383 25.87 -2.48 6.41
CA ALA A 383 27.00 -1.69 5.94
C ALA A 383 26.76 -1.15 4.52
N GLU A 384 26.23 -1.99 3.61
CA GLU A 384 25.92 -1.57 2.24
C GLU A 384 24.72 -0.61 2.16
N PHE A 385 23.70 -0.74 3.01
CA PHE A 385 22.65 0.27 3.11
C PHE A 385 23.22 1.66 3.43
N PHE A 386 24.05 1.75 4.46
CA PHE A 386 24.67 3.01 4.84
C PHE A 386 25.68 3.50 3.81
N ASN A 387 26.35 2.60 3.09
CA ASN A 387 27.24 2.94 2.01
C ASN A 387 26.48 3.62 0.85
N GLU A 388 25.38 3.03 0.37
CA GLU A 388 24.58 3.63 -0.70
C GLU A 388 23.91 4.96 -0.28
N ILE A 389 23.47 5.07 0.98
CA ILE A 389 22.96 6.33 1.52
C ILE A 389 24.06 7.40 1.55
N ARG A 390 25.29 7.06 1.92
CA ARG A 390 26.43 7.98 1.89
C ARG A 390 26.76 8.39 0.46
N ARG A 391 26.85 7.44 -0.47
CA ARG A 391 27.15 7.71 -1.88
C ARG A 391 26.18 8.70 -2.51
N ILE A 392 24.87 8.52 -2.35
CA ILE A 392 23.89 9.44 -2.95
C ILE A 392 23.91 10.82 -2.32
N ARG A 393 24.42 10.96 -1.08
CA ARG A 393 24.60 12.25 -0.40
C ARG A 393 25.89 12.95 -0.80
N GLU A 394 26.99 12.21 -0.98
CA GLU A 394 28.32 12.76 -1.21
C GLU A 394 28.64 12.90 -2.70
N GLU A 395 28.17 11.99 -3.52
CA GLU A 395 28.44 11.93 -4.95
C GLU A 395 27.21 12.39 -5.75
N LYS A 396 27.46 13.15 -6.83
CA LYS A 396 26.41 13.43 -7.81
C LYS A 396 26.08 12.16 -8.58
N VAL A 397 24.78 11.97 -8.87
CA VAL A 397 24.35 10.88 -9.75
C VAL A 397 24.97 11.08 -11.13
N PRO A 398 25.64 10.07 -11.71
CA PRO A 398 26.20 10.14 -13.05
C PRO A 398 25.13 10.53 -14.08
N PRO A 399 25.48 11.35 -15.09
CA PRO A 399 24.50 11.85 -16.06
C PRO A 399 23.69 10.75 -16.76
N GLN A 400 24.34 9.64 -17.12
CA GLN A 400 23.66 8.53 -17.77
C GLN A 400 22.64 7.86 -16.84
N GLU A 401 23.03 7.56 -15.58
CA GLU A 401 22.14 6.96 -14.58
C GLU A 401 20.93 7.87 -14.31
N LEU A 402 21.18 9.17 -14.12
CA LEU A 402 20.13 10.15 -13.88
C LEU A 402 19.13 10.20 -15.04
N GLU A 403 19.62 10.24 -16.27
CA GLU A 403 18.78 10.30 -17.46
C GLU A 403 17.94 9.02 -17.62
N GLU A 404 18.53 7.84 -17.42
CA GLU A 404 17.81 6.55 -17.47
C GLU A 404 16.69 6.51 -16.43
N ARG A 405 16.93 6.97 -15.20
CA ARG A 405 15.92 7.02 -14.13
C ARG A 405 14.79 7.97 -14.45
N LYS A 406 15.08 9.20 -14.86
CA LYS A 406 14.07 10.19 -15.25
C LYS A 406 13.18 9.69 -16.39
N ARG A 407 13.77 9.05 -17.39
CA ARG A 407 13.04 8.45 -18.51
C ARG A 407 12.14 7.31 -18.06
N SER A 408 12.63 6.44 -17.16
CA SER A 408 11.83 5.36 -16.59
C SER A 408 10.61 5.88 -15.86
N ILE A 409 10.76 6.92 -15.03
CA ILE A 409 9.66 7.56 -14.30
C ILE A 409 8.64 8.17 -15.29
N ALA A 410 9.12 8.94 -16.28
CA ALA A 410 8.25 9.57 -17.28
C ALA A 410 7.51 8.54 -18.14
N ALA A 411 8.17 7.45 -18.54
CA ALA A 411 7.55 6.37 -19.32
C ALA A 411 6.50 5.62 -18.48
N SER A 412 6.80 5.29 -17.23
CA SER A 412 5.85 4.63 -16.32
C SER A 412 4.61 5.50 -16.07
N PHE A 413 4.81 6.81 -15.94
CA PHE A 413 3.70 7.75 -15.85
C PHE A 413 2.85 7.71 -17.12
N ALA A 414 3.46 7.78 -18.31
CA ALA A 414 2.74 7.74 -19.59
C ALA A 414 1.94 6.44 -19.77
N LEU A 415 2.54 5.28 -19.49
CA LEU A 415 1.87 3.98 -19.55
C LEU A 415 0.68 3.90 -18.58
N SER A 416 0.78 4.53 -17.41
CA SER A 416 -0.32 4.54 -16.43
C SER A 416 -1.58 5.25 -16.92
N LEU A 417 -1.47 6.14 -17.94
CA LEU A 417 -2.59 6.92 -18.48
C LEU A 417 -3.52 6.11 -19.40
N GLU A 418 -3.14 4.91 -19.77
CA GLU A 418 -4.01 4.01 -20.53
C GLU A 418 -5.25 3.58 -19.72
N GLN A 419 -5.16 3.63 -18.40
CA GLN A 419 -6.23 3.28 -17.48
C GLN A 419 -7.05 4.51 -17.06
N PRO A 420 -8.35 4.60 -17.39
CA PRO A 420 -9.21 5.73 -17.01
C PRO A 420 -9.24 5.98 -15.49
N THR A 421 -9.20 4.92 -14.69
CA THR A 421 -9.15 4.99 -13.23
C THR A 421 -7.87 5.67 -12.71
N ARG A 422 -6.73 5.52 -13.41
CA ARG A 422 -5.49 6.23 -13.06
C ARG A 422 -5.60 7.71 -13.36
N VAL A 423 -6.16 8.07 -14.52
CA VAL A 423 -6.41 9.47 -14.90
C VAL A 423 -7.36 10.13 -13.88
N LEU A 424 -8.42 9.43 -13.50
CA LEU A 424 -9.35 9.88 -12.46
C LEU A 424 -8.62 10.09 -11.11
N ASN A 425 -7.77 9.14 -10.70
CA ASN A 425 -6.99 9.25 -9.46
C ASN A 425 -6.02 10.44 -9.48
N PHE A 426 -5.43 10.77 -10.62
CA PHE A 426 -4.63 11.98 -10.76
C PHE A 426 -5.47 13.26 -10.57
N ALA A 427 -6.68 13.29 -11.09
CA ALA A 427 -7.59 14.41 -10.89
C ALA A 427 -8.04 14.53 -9.42
N ILE A 428 -8.39 13.42 -8.77
CA ILE A 428 -8.71 13.37 -7.34
C ILE A 428 -7.51 13.86 -6.52
N THR A 429 -6.32 13.32 -6.76
CA THR A 429 -5.08 13.73 -6.07
C THR A 429 -4.82 15.24 -6.22
N ARG A 430 -5.00 15.78 -7.44
CA ARG A 430 -4.86 17.21 -7.68
C ARG A 430 -5.79 18.03 -6.79
N LYS A 431 -7.05 17.63 -6.68
CA LYS A 431 -8.04 18.30 -5.82
C LYS A 431 -7.73 18.12 -4.33
N GLN A 432 -7.41 16.92 -3.89
CA GLN A 432 -7.09 16.63 -2.49
C GLN A 432 -5.93 17.46 -1.96
N TYR A 433 -4.88 17.63 -2.77
CA TYR A 433 -3.67 18.35 -2.35
C TYR A 433 -3.61 19.81 -2.81
N GLY A 434 -4.62 20.29 -3.56
CA GLY A 434 -4.63 21.66 -4.09
C GLY A 434 -3.49 21.92 -5.07
N LEU A 435 -3.12 20.93 -5.90
CA LEU A 435 -2.04 21.07 -6.88
C LEU A 435 -2.50 21.92 -8.06
N PRO A 436 -1.57 22.59 -8.79
CA PRO A 436 -1.87 23.38 -9.98
C PRO A 436 -2.69 22.63 -11.03
N ALA A 437 -3.47 23.35 -11.82
CA ALA A 437 -4.37 22.75 -12.81
C ALA A 437 -3.63 21.94 -13.88
N ASP A 438 -2.42 22.35 -14.23
CA ASP A 438 -1.52 21.73 -15.22
C ASP A 438 -0.47 20.79 -14.60
N TYR A 439 -0.61 20.47 -13.32
CA TYR A 439 0.40 19.69 -12.58
C TYR A 439 0.78 18.40 -13.29
N TRP A 440 -0.21 17.66 -13.77
CA TRP A 440 0.03 16.38 -14.44
C TRP A 440 0.39 16.53 -15.91
N ASP A 441 -0.07 17.59 -16.59
CA ASP A 441 0.32 17.89 -17.98
C ASP A 441 1.82 18.24 -18.06
N THR A 442 2.38 18.82 -17.01
CA THR A 442 3.79 19.22 -16.92
C THR A 442 4.67 18.20 -16.16
N TYR A 443 4.08 17.14 -15.60
CA TYR A 443 4.78 16.23 -14.70
C TYR A 443 6.01 15.59 -15.34
N ALA A 444 5.88 14.99 -16.53
CA ALA A 444 7.01 14.35 -17.23
C ALA A 444 8.15 15.36 -17.53
N ALA A 445 7.81 16.54 -18.02
CA ALA A 445 8.80 17.58 -18.30
C ALA A 445 9.51 18.06 -17.02
N ARG A 446 8.78 18.18 -15.90
CA ARG A 446 9.36 18.57 -14.61
C ARG A 446 10.24 17.46 -14.01
N ILE A 447 9.90 16.19 -14.20
CA ILE A 447 10.79 15.06 -13.85
C ILE A 447 12.08 15.11 -14.67
N MET A 448 11.96 15.33 -15.99
CA MET A 448 13.13 15.44 -16.87
C MET A 448 14.03 16.65 -16.55
N ALA A 449 13.48 17.70 -15.97
CA ALA A 449 14.23 18.89 -15.54
C ALA A 449 15.00 18.72 -14.23
N VAL A 450 14.73 17.68 -13.43
CA VAL A 450 15.44 17.45 -12.16
C VAL A 450 16.93 17.24 -12.41
N THR A 451 17.77 17.98 -11.67
CA THR A 451 19.24 17.94 -11.80
C THR A 451 19.90 17.01 -10.79
N ALA A 452 21.16 16.64 -11.04
CA ALA A 452 21.95 15.84 -10.10
C ALA A 452 22.20 16.59 -8.77
N GLU A 453 22.32 17.91 -8.83
CA GLU A 453 22.46 18.79 -7.66
C GLU A 453 21.21 18.75 -6.78
N GLU A 454 20.02 18.79 -7.39
CA GLU A 454 18.76 18.69 -6.66
C GLU A 454 18.58 17.33 -6.00
N VAL A 455 18.94 16.24 -6.71
CA VAL A 455 18.95 14.87 -6.14
C VAL A 455 19.88 14.79 -4.94
N GLN A 456 21.11 15.30 -5.06
CA GLN A 456 22.07 15.30 -3.97
C GLN A 456 21.60 16.19 -2.80
N ARG A 457 21.04 17.35 -3.08
CA ARG A 457 20.51 18.26 -2.07
C ARG A 457 19.42 17.61 -1.22
N VAL A 458 18.45 16.95 -1.85
CA VAL A 458 17.38 16.27 -1.11
C VAL A 458 17.90 15.03 -0.38
N ALA A 459 18.87 14.30 -0.94
CA ALA A 459 19.54 13.21 -0.25
C ALA A 459 20.25 13.70 1.02
N ARG A 460 21.01 14.79 0.94
CA ARG A 460 21.66 15.40 2.11
C ARG A 460 20.67 15.87 3.16
N LYS A 461 19.53 16.43 2.74
CA LYS A 461 18.52 16.98 3.64
C LYS A 461 17.75 15.90 4.38
N TYR A 462 17.35 14.81 3.71
CA TYR A 462 16.38 13.86 4.25
C TYR A 462 16.98 12.50 4.63
N LEU A 463 18.14 12.12 4.09
CA LEU A 463 18.79 10.84 4.33
C LEU A 463 20.01 10.98 5.25
N ASN A 464 19.90 11.75 6.33
CA ASN A 464 21.01 11.87 7.28
C ASN A 464 21.22 10.56 8.05
N PRO A 465 22.36 9.84 7.86
CA PRO A 465 22.61 8.56 8.51
C PRO A 465 22.44 8.60 10.03
N ASP A 466 22.83 9.70 10.68
CA ASP A 466 22.81 9.83 12.15
C ASP A 466 21.43 9.99 12.75
N THR A 467 20.41 10.26 11.91
CA THR A 467 19.03 10.47 12.35
C THR A 467 18.05 9.44 11.78
N LEU A 468 18.51 8.56 10.87
CA LEU A 468 17.67 7.47 10.37
C LEU A 468 17.39 6.48 11.49
N GLN A 469 16.11 6.20 11.72
CA GLN A 469 15.68 5.17 12.65
C GLN A 469 15.99 3.81 12.06
N LEU A 470 16.68 2.94 12.78
CA LEU A 470 17.01 1.58 12.37
C LEU A 470 16.13 0.61 13.15
N VAL A 471 15.28 -0.11 12.45
CA VAL A 471 14.42 -1.14 13.03
C VAL A 471 14.73 -2.49 12.40
N ALA A 472 14.95 -3.50 13.22
CA ALA A 472 15.19 -4.87 12.78
C ALA A 472 14.23 -5.84 13.50
N VAL A 473 13.85 -6.89 12.79
CA VAL A 473 13.10 -8.05 13.33
C VAL A 473 13.91 -9.30 13.04
N GLY A 474 14.28 -10.05 14.05
CA GLY A 474 15.10 -11.25 13.91
C GLY A 474 15.49 -11.87 15.23
N ASP A 475 16.35 -12.86 15.19
CA ASP A 475 16.87 -13.54 16.38
C ASP A 475 17.88 -12.67 17.11
N ALA A 476 17.49 -12.17 18.30
CA ALA A 476 18.32 -11.27 19.08
C ALA A 476 19.70 -11.88 19.45
N THR A 477 19.77 -13.18 19.66
CA THR A 477 21.01 -13.87 19.99
C THR A 477 22.06 -13.80 18.88
N LYS A 478 21.59 -13.57 17.62
CA LYS A 478 22.43 -13.53 16.42
C LYS A 478 22.73 -12.13 15.94
N ILE A 479 21.78 -11.19 16.07
CA ILE A 479 21.90 -9.88 15.41
C ILE A 479 22.04 -8.69 16.37
N LYS A 480 21.83 -8.85 17.67
CA LYS A 480 21.91 -7.74 18.64
C LYS A 480 23.30 -7.08 18.61
N ALA A 481 24.38 -7.86 18.69
CA ALA A 481 25.75 -7.35 18.64
C ALA A 481 26.08 -6.61 17.34
N VAL A 482 25.48 -7.03 16.21
CA VAL A 482 25.60 -6.32 14.93
C VAL A 482 24.91 -4.96 15.00
N LEU A 483 23.71 -4.91 15.56
CA LEU A 483 22.94 -3.68 15.68
C LEU A 483 23.58 -2.67 16.67
N GLU A 484 24.25 -3.14 17.71
CA GLU A 484 24.98 -2.31 18.70
C GLU A 484 26.07 -1.44 18.06
N LYS A 485 26.59 -1.83 16.88
CA LYS A 485 27.53 -1.01 16.09
C LYS A 485 26.91 0.31 15.58
N TYR A 486 25.58 0.38 15.55
CA TYR A 486 24.82 1.53 15.06
C TYR A 486 24.22 2.38 16.18
N GLY A 487 24.27 1.94 17.44
CA GLY A 487 23.79 2.65 18.62
C GLY A 487 23.22 1.71 19.69
N THR A 488 22.76 2.29 20.79
CA THR A 488 22.10 1.52 21.87
C THR A 488 20.85 0.83 21.35
N VAL A 489 20.75 -0.48 21.55
CA VAL A 489 19.66 -1.31 21.03
C VAL A 489 18.52 -1.41 22.06
N GLU A 490 17.35 -0.91 21.69
CA GLU A 490 16.09 -1.16 22.41
C GLU A 490 15.50 -2.49 21.92
N VAL A 491 15.26 -3.44 22.84
CA VAL A 491 14.73 -4.77 22.47
C VAL A 491 13.26 -4.87 22.88
N TYR A 492 12.44 -5.38 21.96
CA TYR A 492 11.01 -5.66 22.17
C TYR A 492 10.69 -7.11 21.83
N ASP A 493 9.66 -7.67 22.47
CA ASP A 493 9.08 -8.96 22.08
C ASP A 493 8.11 -8.82 20.88
N THR A 494 7.58 -9.94 20.41
CA THR A 494 6.61 -9.96 19.30
C THR A 494 5.24 -9.37 19.67
N ASN A 495 4.92 -9.20 20.95
CA ASN A 495 3.72 -8.51 21.41
C ASN A 495 3.92 -7.00 21.53
N GLY A 496 5.16 -6.57 21.37
CA GLY A 496 5.52 -5.16 21.45
C GLY A 496 5.86 -4.67 22.84
N ALA A 497 6.02 -5.56 23.82
CA ALA A 497 6.51 -5.20 25.14
C ALA A 497 8.05 -5.04 25.14
N PRO A 498 8.59 -4.04 25.87
CA PRO A 498 10.04 -3.93 26.03
C PRO A 498 10.59 -5.14 26.79
N VAL A 499 11.68 -5.71 26.28
CA VAL A 499 12.42 -6.76 26.97
C VAL A 499 13.47 -6.08 27.86
N ALA A 500 13.39 -6.29 29.17
CA ALA A 500 14.38 -5.74 30.10
C ALA A 500 15.79 -6.17 29.68
N ALA A 501 16.75 -5.25 29.69
CA ALA A 501 18.15 -5.61 29.54
C ALA A 501 18.51 -6.56 30.69
N GLU A 502 18.96 -7.77 30.36
CA GLU A 502 19.59 -8.62 31.38
C GLU A 502 20.74 -7.80 32.00
N LYS A 503 20.64 -7.57 33.32
CA LYS A 503 21.74 -6.97 34.06
C LYS A 503 22.89 -7.97 34.00
N SER A 504 23.88 -7.69 33.13
CA SER A 504 25.15 -8.42 33.08
C SER A 504 25.93 -8.24 34.36
#